data_7257858362fd66aabe1aa6168752d519
#
_entry.id   7257858362fd66aabe1aa6168752d519
#
_cell.length_a   1.000
_cell.length_b   1.000
_cell.length_c   1.000
_cell.angle_alpha   90.00
_cell.angle_beta   90.00
_cell.angle_gamma   90.00
#
_symmetry.space_group_name_H-M   'P 1'
#
loop_
_entity.id
_entity.type
_entity.pdbx_description
1 polymer ?
#
loop_
_entity_poly.entity_id
_entity_poly.type
_entity_poly.pdbx_seq_one_letter_code
_entity_poly.pdbx_strand_id
1 'polypeptide(L)'
;PPADTLAEFIGQYVAGVAASMKRIVELIGDNSSPHDCSPNFYYFHFLSQVRMYYPGIRQKIEKIYRQDYDLWEKVIQKAKESGEIRSDTDVKKTAIMFRQMFLGLSYEQAFLNGLNVDELAENFRHIYSLLKA
;
A
#
# COMPACT_ATOMS: atom_id res chain seq x y z
N PRO A 1 -2.58 17.35 3.39
CA PRO A 1 -1.75 17.76 4.51
C PRO A 1 -1.06 16.55 5.17
N PRO A 2 0.12 16.72 5.75
CA PRO A 2 0.79 15.62 6.40
C PRO A 2 -0.01 15.14 7.63
N ALA A 3 -0.01 13.83 7.85
CA ALA A 3 -0.70 13.23 8.98
C ALA A 3 0.07 13.51 10.28
N ASP A 4 -0.65 13.82 11.35
CA ASP A 4 -0.06 14.04 12.66
C ASP A 4 0.08 12.74 13.46
N THR A 5 -0.73 11.74 13.15
CA THR A 5 -0.74 10.46 13.87
C THR A 5 -0.65 9.29 12.89
N LEU A 6 -0.27 8.13 13.41
CA LEU A 6 -0.28 6.90 12.63
C LEU A 6 -1.71 6.54 12.19
N ALA A 7 -2.69 6.74 13.05
CA ALA A 7 -4.10 6.48 12.70
C ALA A 7 -4.54 7.33 11.51
N GLU A 8 -4.18 8.61 11.50
CA GLU A 8 -4.49 9.51 10.37
C GLU A 8 -3.75 9.09 9.10
N PHE A 9 -2.47 8.71 9.23
CA PHE A 9 -1.67 8.25 8.09
C PHE A 9 -2.29 7.01 7.45
N ILE A 10 -2.74 6.06 8.25
CA ILE A 10 -3.41 4.86 7.75
C ILE A 10 -4.64 5.25 6.91
N GLY A 11 -5.47 6.16 7.43
CA GLY A 11 -6.64 6.65 6.70
C GLY A 11 -6.27 7.32 5.38
N GLN A 12 -5.26 8.16 5.38
CA GLN A 12 -4.76 8.82 4.16
C GLN A 12 -4.19 7.83 3.16
N TYR A 13 -3.46 6.83 3.64
CA TYR A 13 -2.89 5.80 2.78
C TYR A 13 -3.98 4.99 2.08
N VAL A 14 -4.99 4.56 2.82
CA VAL A 14 -6.14 3.84 2.25
C VAL A 14 -6.86 4.69 1.22
N ALA A 15 -7.11 5.97 1.53
CA ALA A 15 -7.75 6.90 0.59
C ALA A 15 -6.91 7.08 -0.69
N GLY A 16 -5.59 7.13 -0.55
CA GLY A 16 -4.66 7.21 -1.68
C GLY A 16 -4.71 5.97 -2.57
N VAL A 17 -4.79 4.80 -1.97
CA VAL A 17 -4.94 3.53 -2.70
C VAL A 17 -6.26 3.52 -3.47
N ALA A 18 -7.36 3.89 -2.83
CA ALA A 18 -8.68 3.95 -3.46
C ALA A 18 -8.68 4.91 -4.64
N ALA A 19 -8.07 6.10 -4.48
CA ALA A 19 -7.97 7.09 -5.54
C ALA A 19 -7.12 6.59 -6.71
N SER A 20 -6.03 5.87 -6.43
CA SER A 20 -5.17 5.29 -7.47
C SER A 20 -5.92 4.23 -8.27
N MET A 21 -6.68 3.38 -7.61
CA MET A 21 -7.49 2.36 -8.26
C MET A 21 -8.55 2.99 -9.17
N LYS A 22 -9.20 4.04 -8.69
CA LYS A 22 -10.19 4.78 -9.47
C LYS A 22 -9.56 5.37 -10.74
N ARG A 23 -8.36 5.94 -10.63
CA ARG A 23 -7.65 6.48 -11.80
C ARG A 23 -7.31 5.39 -12.81
N ILE A 24 -6.93 4.21 -12.35
CA ILE A 24 -6.63 3.08 -13.23
C ILE A 24 -7.89 2.68 -14.01
N VAL A 25 -9.03 2.59 -13.33
CA VAL A 25 -10.32 2.28 -13.98
C VAL A 25 -10.64 3.33 -15.04
N GLU A 26 -10.48 4.60 -14.74
CA GLU A 26 -10.73 5.70 -15.68
C GLU A 26 -9.82 5.63 -16.91
N LEU A 27 -8.55 5.27 -16.70
CA LEU A 27 -7.57 5.17 -17.80
C LEU A 27 -7.84 3.96 -18.70
N ILE A 28 -8.27 2.84 -18.11
CA ILE A 28 -8.57 1.64 -18.87
C ILE A 28 -9.89 1.81 -19.64
N GLY A 29 -10.89 2.47 -19.05
CA GLY A 29 -12.20 2.69 -19.63
C GLY A 29 -13.14 1.49 -19.53
N ASP A 30 -14.40 1.70 -19.90
CA ASP A 30 -15.46 0.69 -19.73
C ASP A 30 -15.31 -0.53 -20.64
N ASN A 31 -14.61 -0.36 -21.78
CA ASN A 31 -14.43 -1.43 -22.76
C ASN A 31 -13.09 -2.14 -22.58
N SER A 32 -12.48 -1.97 -21.47
CA SER A 32 -11.06 -2.20 -21.31
C SER A 32 -10.68 -3.66 -21.30
N SER A 33 -11.56 -4.55 -20.90
CA SER A 33 -11.11 -5.91 -20.70
C SER A 33 -12.05 -6.95 -21.27
N PRO A 34 -11.66 -7.60 -22.38
CA PRO A 34 -12.29 -8.83 -22.78
C PRO A 34 -12.03 -9.97 -21.80
N HIS A 35 -11.13 -9.78 -20.83
CA HIS A 35 -10.68 -10.80 -19.90
C HIS A 35 -11.18 -10.63 -18.47
N ASP A 36 -12.01 -9.62 -18.22
CA ASP A 36 -12.61 -9.36 -16.90
C ASP A 36 -11.55 -9.28 -15.77
N CYS A 37 -10.46 -8.56 -16.03
CA CYS A 37 -9.39 -8.39 -15.08
C CYS A 37 -9.60 -7.17 -14.21
N SER A 38 -9.22 -7.26 -12.92
CA SER A 38 -9.31 -6.15 -11.98
C SER A 38 -8.26 -5.08 -12.28
N PRO A 39 -8.47 -3.82 -11.82
CA PRO A 39 -7.49 -2.74 -12.02
C PRO A 39 -6.11 -3.08 -11.45
N ASN A 40 -6.04 -3.66 -10.26
CA ASN A 40 -4.75 -3.99 -9.67
C ASN A 40 -4.08 -5.19 -10.34
N PHE A 41 -4.84 -6.07 -10.97
CA PHE A 41 -4.25 -7.11 -11.83
C PHE A 41 -3.50 -6.46 -13.00
N TYR A 42 -4.11 -5.49 -13.67
CA TYR A 42 -3.46 -4.77 -14.76
C TYR A 42 -2.20 -4.06 -14.29
N TYR A 43 -2.23 -3.49 -13.10
CA TYR A 43 -1.06 -2.83 -12.52
C TYR A 43 0.10 -3.81 -12.35
N PHE A 44 -0.14 -4.98 -11.76
CA PHE A 44 0.92 -5.99 -11.56
C PHE A 44 1.42 -6.56 -12.89
N HIS A 45 0.52 -6.78 -13.83
CA HIS A 45 0.89 -7.26 -15.16
C HIS A 45 1.78 -6.24 -15.87
N PHE A 46 1.38 -4.97 -15.88
CA PHE A 46 2.15 -3.90 -16.47
C PHE A 46 3.52 -3.77 -15.80
N LEU A 47 3.57 -3.78 -14.49
CA LEU A 47 4.82 -3.68 -13.73
C LEU A 47 5.78 -4.82 -14.08
N SER A 48 5.26 -6.04 -14.20
CA SER A 48 6.04 -7.21 -14.58
C SER A 48 6.66 -7.06 -15.97
N GLN A 49 5.88 -6.57 -16.93
CA GLN A 49 6.36 -6.33 -18.29
C GLN A 49 7.42 -5.24 -18.35
N VAL A 50 7.19 -4.13 -17.64
CA VAL A 50 8.16 -3.04 -17.56
C VAL A 50 9.47 -3.54 -16.96
N ARG A 51 9.40 -4.37 -15.92
CA ARG A 51 10.59 -4.94 -15.28
C ARG A 51 11.37 -5.84 -16.24
N MET A 52 10.66 -6.59 -17.09
CA MET A 52 11.30 -7.52 -18.03
C MET A 52 11.98 -6.81 -19.20
N TYR A 53 11.39 -5.74 -19.72
CA TYR A 53 11.77 -5.19 -21.02
C TYR A 53 12.46 -3.83 -20.98
N TYR A 54 12.51 -3.15 -19.84
CA TYR A 54 13.08 -1.81 -19.75
C TYR A 54 14.33 -1.81 -18.89
N PRO A 55 15.53 -1.62 -19.48
CA PRO A 55 16.78 -1.55 -18.71
C PRO A 55 16.75 -0.39 -17.70
N GLY A 56 17.29 -0.62 -16.53
CA GLY A 56 17.39 0.41 -15.49
C GLY A 56 16.13 0.62 -14.67
N ILE A 57 15.03 -0.02 -15.04
CA ILE A 57 13.77 0.15 -14.30
C ILE A 57 13.82 -0.45 -12.90
N ARG A 58 14.62 -1.51 -12.70
CA ARG A 58 14.77 -2.15 -11.39
C ARG A 58 15.20 -1.15 -10.32
N GLN A 59 16.19 -0.31 -10.65
CA GLN A 59 16.70 0.70 -9.71
C GLN A 59 15.62 1.75 -9.40
N LYS A 60 14.81 2.11 -10.39
CA LYS A 60 13.71 3.07 -10.19
C LYS A 60 12.62 2.49 -9.29
N ILE A 61 12.28 1.21 -9.50
CA ILE A 61 11.31 0.51 -8.65
C ILE A 61 11.82 0.43 -7.22
N GLU A 62 13.09 0.05 -7.04
CA GLU A 62 13.71 -0.05 -5.72
C GLU A 62 13.66 1.31 -4.99
N LYS A 63 13.94 2.39 -5.70
CA LYS A 63 13.86 3.74 -5.14
C LYS A 63 12.43 4.10 -4.69
N ILE A 64 11.43 3.78 -5.51
CA ILE A 64 10.02 4.04 -5.18
C ILE A 64 9.62 3.24 -3.95
N TYR A 65 10.01 1.97 -3.88
CA TYR A 65 9.73 1.13 -2.72
C TYR A 65 10.40 1.67 -1.47
N ARG A 66 11.66 2.11 -1.59
CA ARG A 66 12.39 2.69 -0.45
C ARG A 66 11.68 3.94 0.07
N GLN A 67 11.21 4.79 -0.82
CA GLN A 67 10.48 6.01 -0.44
C GLN A 67 9.20 5.66 0.34
N ASP A 68 8.48 4.63 -0.08
CA ASP A 68 7.25 4.22 0.60
C ASP A 68 7.55 3.66 2.00
N TYR A 69 8.58 2.83 2.12
CA TYR A 69 9.03 2.34 3.43
C TYR A 69 9.47 3.49 4.34
N ASP A 70 10.17 4.47 3.79
CA ASP A 70 10.63 5.63 4.58
C ASP A 70 9.46 6.42 5.15
N LEU A 71 8.39 6.58 4.39
CA LEU A 71 7.17 7.24 4.87
C LEU A 71 6.56 6.48 6.04
N TRP A 72 6.42 5.17 5.91
CA TRP A 72 5.90 4.33 6.99
C TRP A 72 6.78 4.40 8.23
N GLU A 73 8.09 4.24 8.06
CA GLU A 73 9.05 4.28 9.18
C GLU A 73 8.99 5.61 9.92
N LYS A 74 8.92 6.71 9.19
CA LYS A 74 8.85 8.05 9.76
C LYS A 74 7.61 8.23 10.63
N VAL A 75 6.45 7.81 10.13
CA VAL A 75 5.18 7.96 10.84
C VAL A 75 5.14 7.04 12.06
N ILE A 76 5.63 5.81 11.93
CA ILE A 76 5.68 4.85 13.03
C ILE A 76 6.64 5.33 14.12
N GLN A 77 7.79 5.87 13.73
CA GLN A 77 8.76 6.43 14.69
C GLN A 77 8.14 7.58 15.48
N LYS A 78 7.44 8.47 14.81
CA LYS A 78 6.74 9.59 15.46
C LYS A 78 5.65 9.09 16.42
N ALA A 79 4.90 8.06 16.01
CA ALA A 79 3.86 7.47 16.85
C ALA A 79 4.45 6.82 18.11
N LYS A 80 5.60 6.19 17.97
CA LYS A 80 6.34 5.59 19.09
C LYS A 80 6.80 6.68 20.06
N GLU A 81 7.36 7.76 19.54
CA GLU A 81 7.87 8.88 20.37
C GLU A 81 6.75 9.62 21.10
N SER A 82 5.59 9.75 20.47
CA SER A 82 4.44 10.46 21.06
C SER A 82 3.64 9.62 22.05
N GLY A 83 3.91 8.32 22.14
CA GLY A 83 3.15 7.41 23.00
C GLY A 83 1.84 6.90 22.37
N GLU A 84 1.62 7.18 21.10
CA GLU A 84 0.45 6.65 20.37
C GLU A 84 0.51 5.12 20.31
N ILE A 85 1.69 4.58 20.07
CA ILE A 85 1.95 3.15 20.08
C ILE A 85 3.00 2.80 21.13
N ARG A 86 3.13 1.51 21.44
CA ARG A 86 4.03 1.05 22.49
C ARG A 86 5.48 1.43 22.21
N SER A 87 6.21 1.77 23.26
CA SER A 87 7.60 2.19 23.18
C SER A 87 8.55 1.06 22.76
N ASP A 88 8.12 -0.20 22.88
CA ASP A 88 8.91 -1.37 22.48
C ASP A 88 8.69 -1.77 21.02
N THR A 89 7.97 -0.96 20.24
CA THR A 89 7.70 -1.24 18.82
C THR A 89 8.98 -1.20 18.00
N ASP A 90 9.22 -2.25 17.21
CA ASP A 90 10.28 -2.27 16.21
C ASP A 90 9.79 -1.51 14.98
N VAL A 91 10.32 -0.33 14.73
CA VAL A 91 9.83 0.58 13.68
C VAL A 91 9.98 -0.02 12.29
N LYS A 92 11.14 -0.57 11.96
CA LYS A 92 11.39 -1.13 10.63
C LYS A 92 10.55 -2.36 10.36
N LYS A 93 10.45 -3.28 11.32
CA LYS A 93 9.65 -4.49 11.18
C LYS A 93 8.16 -4.16 11.06
N THR A 94 7.71 -3.16 11.79
CA THR A 94 6.32 -2.72 11.75
C THR A 94 5.98 -2.09 10.38
N ALA A 95 6.88 -1.28 9.84
CA ALA A 95 6.71 -0.73 8.50
C ALA A 95 6.57 -1.84 7.45
N ILE A 96 7.39 -2.88 7.57
CA ILE A 96 7.33 -4.06 6.69
C ILE A 96 5.96 -4.74 6.83
N MET A 97 5.46 -4.92 8.05
CA MET A 97 4.16 -5.55 8.29
C MET A 97 3.03 -4.80 7.58
N PHE A 98 2.98 -3.49 7.74
CA PHE A 98 1.95 -2.69 7.09
C PHE A 98 2.02 -2.78 5.56
N ARG A 99 3.20 -2.50 5.02
CA ARG A 99 3.36 -2.41 3.58
C ARG A 99 3.21 -3.76 2.89
N GLN A 100 3.81 -4.81 3.44
CA GLN A 100 3.72 -6.14 2.82
C GLN A 100 2.34 -6.77 2.98
N MET A 101 1.62 -6.45 4.05
CA MET A 101 0.21 -6.85 4.15
C MET A 101 -0.62 -6.22 3.04
N PHE A 102 -0.43 -4.92 2.79
CA PHE A 102 -1.10 -4.25 1.68
C PHE A 102 -0.77 -4.90 0.33
N LEU A 103 0.52 -5.11 0.05
CA LEU A 103 0.95 -5.72 -1.21
C LEU A 103 0.46 -7.15 -1.36
N GLY A 104 0.52 -7.93 -0.29
CA GLY A 104 0.03 -9.31 -0.29
C GLY A 104 -1.46 -9.40 -0.56
N LEU A 105 -2.24 -8.57 0.12
CA LEU A 105 -3.69 -8.51 -0.10
C LEU A 105 -4.01 -8.06 -1.52
N SER A 106 -3.32 -7.02 -2.00
CA SER A 106 -3.50 -6.51 -3.36
C SER A 106 -3.23 -7.58 -4.41
N TYR A 107 -2.13 -8.31 -4.24
CA TYR A 107 -1.75 -9.37 -5.17
C TYR A 107 -2.73 -10.52 -5.13
N GLU A 108 -3.07 -11.00 -3.94
CA GLU A 108 -4.03 -12.10 -3.79
C GLU A 108 -5.37 -11.76 -4.44
N GLN A 109 -5.90 -10.59 -4.14
CA GLN A 109 -7.21 -10.17 -4.63
C GLN A 109 -7.20 -9.73 -6.10
N ALA A 110 -6.03 -9.39 -6.64
CA ALA A 110 -5.89 -9.05 -8.06
C ALA A 110 -6.38 -10.18 -8.97
N PHE A 111 -6.17 -11.42 -8.56
CA PHE A 111 -6.59 -12.61 -9.32
C PHE A 111 -8.05 -12.99 -9.07
N LEU A 112 -8.75 -12.23 -8.25
CA LEU A 112 -10.16 -12.42 -7.93
C LEU A 112 -10.95 -11.21 -8.43
N ASN A 113 -11.65 -10.53 -7.53
CA ASN A 113 -12.49 -9.39 -7.88
C ASN A 113 -11.79 -8.02 -7.75
N GLY A 114 -10.50 -8.04 -7.50
CA GLY A 114 -9.73 -6.82 -7.26
C GLY A 114 -9.66 -6.48 -5.77
N LEU A 115 -8.74 -5.58 -5.43
CA LEU A 115 -8.50 -5.19 -4.04
C LEU A 115 -9.77 -4.62 -3.40
N ASN A 116 -10.17 -5.20 -2.28
CA ASN A 116 -11.22 -4.68 -1.43
C ASN A 116 -10.62 -3.67 -0.47
N VAL A 117 -10.87 -2.38 -0.72
CA VAL A 117 -10.28 -1.28 0.05
C VAL A 117 -10.77 -1.28 1.50
N ASP A 118 -12.02 -1.68 1.74
CA ASP A 118 -12.57 -1.76 3.09
C ASP A 118 -11.85 -2.84 3.91
N GLU A 119 -11.56 -3.97 3.30
CA GLU A 119 -10.79 -5.03 3.94
C GLU A 119 -9.36 -4.58 4.23
N LEU A 120 -8.73 -3.86 3.30
CA LEU A 120 -7.42 -3.26 3.54
C LEU A 120 -7.44 -2.36 4.77
N ALA A 121 -8.44 -1.49 4.86
CA ALA A 121 -8.60 -0.59 6.00
C ALA A 121 -8.79 -1.37 7.31
N GLU A 122 -9.60 -2.42 7.29
CA GLU A 122 -9.80 -3.29 8.46
C GLU A 122 -8.51 -3.96 8.90
N ASN A 123 -7.74 -4.48 7.96
CA ASN A 123 -6.48 -5.15 8.26
C ASN A 123 -5.44 -4.18 8.83
N PHE A 124 -5.36 -2.98 8.27
CA PHE A 124 -4.51 -1.93 8.83
C PHE A 124 -4.91 -1.58 10.27
N ARG A 125 -6.20 -1.41 10.51
CA ARG A 125 -6.72 -1.10 11.85
C ARG A 125 -6.44 -2.25 12.83
N HIS A 126 -6.49 -3.48 12.36
CA HIS A 126 -6.15 -4.63 13.19
C HIS A 126 -4.68 -4.57 13.64
N ILE A 127 -3.77 -4.34 12.70
CA ILE A 127 -2.34 -4.19 13.04
C ILE A 127 -2.16 -3.05 14.03
N TYR A 128 -2.80 -1.92 13.76
CA TYR A 128 -2.74 -0.75 14.64
C TYR A 128 -3.20 -1.09 16.06
N SER A 129 -4.29 -1.84 16.19
CA SER A 129 -4.84 -2.23 17.50
C SER A 129 -3.85 -3.06 18.31
N LEU A 130 -3.00 -3.84 17.65
CA LEU A 130 -1.95 -4.63 18.30
C LEU A 130 -0.77 -3.77 18.78
N LEU A 131 -0.58 -2.60 18.18
CA LEU A 131 0.52 -1.70 18.51
C LEU A 131 0.15 -0.65 19.53
N LYS A 132 -1.14 -0.39 19.71
CA LYS A 132 -1.62 0.71 20.53
C LYS A 132 -1.13 0.59 21.96
N ALA A 133 -0.71 1.72 22.51
CA ALA A 133 -0.21 1.82 23.88
C ALA A 133 -1.31 1.62 24.93
#